data_c168d6c8c7cca4743db5ad0c9027ed8b
#
_entry.id   c168d6c8c7cca4743db5ad0c9027ed8b
#
_cell.length_a   1.000
_cell.length_b   1.000
_cell.length_c   1.000
_cell.angle_alpha   90.00
_cell.angle_beta   90.00
_cell.angle_gamma   90.00
#
_symmetry.space_group_name_H-M   'P 1'
#
loop_
_entity.id
_entity.type
_entity.pdbx_description
1 polymer ?
#
loop_
_entity_poly.entity_id
_entity_poly.type
_entity_poly.pdbx_seq_one_letter_code
_entity_poly.pdbx_strand_id
1 'polypeptide(L)'
;IQQKSLIGIFLSYGVLMGIGCGIGYLSPVKTLMLWFKNNKGLATGIAVAGFGLAKVIASPIIEMLLGATNSDGTLADPSRLYKLFYILAVVYFIMMFAGHLLLKKPADWVEVSAQAKGTHTLDIFKNKTFIGIWLMFYLNITCGLALISQKKDLLHSIGFGAIATISSLTAIFNAGGRLGFSAFADRLKDRNTIYIWIFGLSIGATTITLLANGVDNAIAPLIILLLCVIN
;
A
#
# COMPACT_ATOMS: atom_id res chain seq x y z
N ILE A 1 15.23 -10.28 -15.83
CA ILE A 1 16.12 -10.78 -14.76
C ILE A 1 17.12 -11.78 -15.32
N GLN A 2 16.72 -12.79 -16.06
CA GLN A 2 17.64 -13.76 -16.69
C GLN A 2 18.70 -13.08 -17.59
N GLN A 3 18.32 -12.05 -18.32
CA GLN A 3 19.21 -11.29 -19.19
C GLN A 3 20.06 -10.24 -18.47
N LYS A 4 19.96 -10.13 -17.13
CA LYS A 4 20.65 -9.11 -16.31
C LYS A 4 20.48 -7.68 -16.84
N SER A 5 19.38 -7.39 -17.52
CA SER A 5 19.10 -6.09 -18.12
C SER A 5 18.40 -5.18 -17.11
N LEU A 6 19.03 -4.09 -16.73
CA LEU A 6 18.44 -3.07 -15.85
C LEU A 6 17.21 -2.42 -16.53
N ILE A 7 17.30 -2.17 -17.83
CA ILE A 7 16.21 -1.60 -18.63
C ILE A 7 15.00 -2.54 -18.62
N GLY A 8 15.22 -3.86 -18.75
CA GLY A 8 14.15 -4.86 -18.67
C GLY A 8 13.41 -4.84 -17.33
N ILE A 9 14.14 -4.65 -16.22
CA ILE A 9 13.54 -4.52 -14.88
C ILE A 9 12.73 -3.21 -14.79
N PHE A 10 13.25 -2.10 -15.27
CA PHE A 10 12.54 -0.82 -15.27
C PHE A 10 11.24 -0.90 -16.07
N LEU A 11 11.26 -1.49 -17.24
CA LEU A 11 10.07 -1.61 -18.10
C LEU A 11 9.05 -2.58 -17.51
N SER A 12 9.47 -3.74 -17.01
CA SER A 12 8.55 -4.75 -16.50
C SER A 12 8.01 -4.37 -15.12
N TYR A 13 8.87 -4.04 -14.18
CA TYR A 13 8.47 -3.73 -12.81
C TYR A 13 8.01 -2.28 -12.63
N GLY A 14 8.71 -1.32 -13.21
CA GLY A 14 8.36 0.10 -13.09
C GLY A 14 7.12 0.46 -13.93
N VAL A 15 7.17 0.19 -15.24
CA VAL A 15 6.12 0.67 -16.16
C VAL A 15 4.94 -0.31 -16.21
N LEU A 16 5.16 -1.56 -16.60
CA LEU A 16 4.04 -2.50 -16.82
C LEU A 16 3.30 -2.84 -15.51
N MET A 17 4.02 -3.09 -14.43
CA MET A 17 3.40 -3.35 -13.14
C MET A 17 2.70 -2.10 -12.59
N GLY A 18 3.30 -0.91 -12.77
CA GLY A 18 2.69 0.36 -12.36
C GLY A 18 1.37 0.64 -13.07
N ILE A 19 1.31 0.45 -14.39
CA ILE A 19 0.08 0.57 -15.18
C ILE A 19 -0.94 -0.48 -14.74
N GLY A 20 -0.52 -1.74 -14.58
CA GLY A 20 -1.39 -2.83 -14.13
C GLY A 20 -2.00 -2.57 -12.77
N CYS A 21 -1.20 -2.11 -11.80
CA CYS A 21 -1.68 -1.70 -10.48
C CYS A 21 -2.66 -0.54 -10.55
N GLY A 22 -2.37 0.49 -11.37
CA GLY A 22 -3.24 1.66 -11.51
C GLY A 22 -4.63 1.30 -12.05
N ILE A 23 -4.69 0.46 -13.07
CA ILE A 23 -5.96 0.00 -13.65
C ILE A 23 -6.70 -0.97 -12.71
N GLY A 24 -5.97 -1.94 -12.16
CA GLY A 24 -6.53 -3.02 -11.33
C GLY A 24 -7.02 -2.55 -9.96
N TYR A 25 -6.37 -1.54 -9.38
CA TYR A 25 -6.69 -1.04 -8.03
C TYR A 25 -8.08 -0.39 -7.94
N LEU A 26 -8.44 0.42 -8.93
CA LEU A 26 -9.65 1.22 -8.86
C LEU A 26 -10.92 0.36 -8.98
N SER A 27 -10.87 -0.72 -9.73
CA SER A 27 -12.03 -1.58 -10.02
C SER A 27 -12.63 -2.23 -8.76
N PRO A 28 -11.88 -2.95 -7.92
CA PRO A 28 -12.43 -3.55 -6.71
C PRO A 28 -12.87 -2.51 -5.68
N VAL A 29 -12.10 -1.41 -5.51
CA VAL A 29 -12.46 -0.33 -4.58
C VAL A 29 -13.79 0.29 -4.98
N LYS A 30 -13.97 0.66 -6.25
CA LYS A 30 -15.21 1.23 -6.76
C LYS A 30 -16.38 0.26 -6.61
N THR A 31 -16.18 -1.02 -6.91
CA THR A 31 -17.23 -2.04 -6.77
C THR A 31 -17.68 -2.18 -5.31
N LEU A 32 -16.75 -2.24 -4.35
CA LEU A 32 -17.10 -2.29 -2.93
C LEU A 32 -17.87 -1.05 -2.47
N MET A 33 -17.51 0.14 -2.94
CA MET A 33 -18.25 1.37 -2.64
C MET A 33 -19.69 1.35 -3.20
N LEU A 34 -19.97 0.62 -4.27
CA LEU A 34 -21.31 0.44 -4.80
C LEU A 34 -22.16 -0.51 -3.94
N TRP A 35 -21.53 -1.55 -3.37
CA TRP A 35 -22.20 -2.48 -2.46
C TRP A 35 -22.49 -1.86 -1.08
N PHE A 36 -21.57 -1.08 -0.55
CA PHE A 36 -21.66 -0.47 0.79
C PHE A 36 -21.96 1.03 0.72
N LYS A 37 -23.18 1.38 0.26
CA LYS A 37 -23.59 2.76 0.02
C LYS A 37 -23.50 3.67 1.27
N ASN A 38 -23.78 3.11 2.46
CA ASN A 38 -23.82 3.86 3.72
C ASN A 38 -22.44 4.00 4.39
N ASN A 39 -21.53 3.04 4.17
CA ASN A 39 -20.21 2.97 4.81
C ASN A 39 -19.11 2.90 3.75
N LYS A 40 -19.05 3.90 2.89
CA LYS A 40 -18.10 3.93 1.76
C LYS A 40 -16.63 3.99 2.19
N GLY A 41 -16.36 4.69 3.30
CA GLY A 41 -15.02 4.77 3.88
C GLY A 41 -14.57 3.40 4.39
N LEU A 42 -15.39 2.73 5.18
CA LEU A 42 -15.09 1.38 5.67
C LEU A 42 -14.89 0.39 4.51
N ALA A 43 -15.74 0.45 3.47
CA ALA A 43 -15.61 -0.40 2.28
C ALA A 43 -14.28 -0.18 1.56
N THR A 44 -13.89 1.08 1.40
CA THR A 44 -12.58 1.45 0.83
C THR A 44 -11.44 0.96 1.75
N GLY A 45 -11.58 1.17 3.06
CA GLY A 45 -10.62 0.71 4.05
C GLY A 45 -10.36 -0.79 3.99
N ILE A 46 -11.41 -1.61 3.88
CA ILE A 46 -11.30 -3.07 3.74
C ILE A 46 -10.54 -3.44 2.46
N ALA A 47 -10.89 -2.82 1.33
CA ALA A 47 -10.21 -3.07 0.06
C ALA A 47 -8.71 -2.76 0.15
N VAL A 48 -8.38 -1.61 0.75
CA VAL A 48 -6.99 -1.14 0.85
C VAL A 48 -6.20 -1.86 1.94
N ALA A 49 -6.85 -2.27 3.04
CA ALA A 49 -6.23 -3.09 4.08
C ALA A 49 -5.75 -4.45 3.53
N GLY A 50 -6.42 -4.98 2.50
CA GLY A 50 -6.00 -6.18 1.81
C GLY A 50 -4.54 -6.14 1.32
N PHE A 51 -4.04 -4.97 0.90
CA PHE A 51 -2.63 -4.81 0.53
C PHE A 51 -1.68 -5.03 1.71
N GLY A 52 -2.03 -4.52 2.89
CA GLY A 52 -1.24 -4.72 4.10
C GLY A 52 -1.25 -6.19 4.55
N LEU A 53 -2.43 -6.80 4.56
CA LEU A 53 -2.61 -8.19 4.97
C LEU A 53 -1.97 -9.17 3.97
N ALA A 54 -2.00 -8.87 2.67
CA ALA A 54 -1.34 -9.70 1.65
C ALA A 54 0.15 -9.88 1.95
N LYS A 55 0.82 -8.84 2.45
CA LYS A 55 2.23 -8.90 2.83
C LYS A 55 2.48 -9.86 4.00
N VAL A 56 1.58 -9.92 4.98
CA VAL A 56 1.71 -10.82 6.14
C VAL A 56 1.76 -12.28 5.69
N ILE A 57 1.00 -12.61 4.65
CA ILE A 57 0.94 -13.97 4.09
C ILE A 57 2.08 -14.20 3.09
N ALA A 58 2.31 -13.22 2.20
CA ALA A 58 3.27 -13.38 1.11
C ALA A 58 4.73 -13.37 1.58
N SER A 59 5.09 -12.54 2.58
CA SER A 59 6.49 -12.45 3.02
C SER A 59 7.07 -13.78 3.50
N PRO A 60 6.45 -14.53 4.42
CA PRO A 60 7.00 -15.81 4.85
C PRO A 60 7.05 -16.84 3.73
N ILE A 61 6.08 -16.84 2.81
CA ILE A 61 6.08 -17.74 1.65
C ILE A 61 7.26 -17.43 0.72
N ILE A 62 7.47 -16.14 0.45
CA ILE A 62 8.60 -15.68 -0.38
C ILE A 62 9.93 -16.05 0.26
N GLU A 63 10.10 -15.79 1.56
CA GLU A 63 11.32 -16.15 2.30
C GLU A 63 11.58 -17.65 2.28
N MET A 64 10.55 -18.47 2.46
CA MET A 64 10.67 -19.93 2.38
C MET A 64 11.06 -20.40 0.97
N LEU A 65 10.53 -19.79 -0.08
CA LEU A 65 10.85 -20.14 -1.48
C LEU A 65 12.25 -19.67 -1.88
N LEU A 66 12.69 -18.51 -1.40
CA LEU A 66 14.04 -18.00 -1.65
C LEU A 66 15.12 -18.81 -0.94
N GLY A 67 14.82 -19.34 0.26
CA GLY A 67 15.74 -20.13 1.08
C GLY A 67 16.81 -19.30 1.76
N ALA A 68 17.96 -19.93 2.03
CA ALA A 68 19.05 -19.32 2.80
C ALA A 68 19.66 -18.12 2.08
N THR A 69 19.98 -17.10 2.87
CA THR A 69 20.71 -15.90 2.45
C THR A 69 22.10 -15.96 3.06
N ASN A 70 23.13 -15.61 2.30
CA ASN A 70 24.51 -15.49 2.78
C ASN A 70 24.65 -14.34 3.79
N SER A 71 25.75 -14.32 4.50
CA SER A 71 26.09 -13.25 5.47
C SER A 71 26.20 -11.86 4.84
N ASP A 72 26.44 -11.78 3.54
CA ASP A 72 26.50 -10.55 2.74
C ASP A 72 25.14 -10.10 2.20
N GLY A 73 24.05 -10.77 2.55
CA GLY A 73 22.70 -10.48 2.09
C GLY A 73 22.36 -10.99 0.68
N THR A 74 23.28 -11.70 0.01
CA THR A 74 23.01 -12.32 -1.30
C THR A 74 22.33 -13.67 -1.13
N LEU A 75 21.55 -14.10 -2.14
CA LEU A 75 20.93 -15.42 -2.15
C LEU A 75 22.00 -16.49 -2.33
N ALA A 76 21.94 -17.56 -1.51
CA ALA A 76 22.81 -18.71 -1.64
C ALA A 76 22.64 -19.42 -3.00
N ASP A 77 21.41 -19.42 -3.53
CA ASP A 77 21.09 -19.97 -4.85
C ASP A 77 20.28 -18.96 -5.69
N PRO A 78 20.92 -18.21 -6.59
CA PRO A 78 20.23 -17.24 -7.45
C PRO A 78 19.16 -17.83 -8.37
N SER A 79 19.20 -19.14 -8.65
CA SER A 79 18.21 -19.80 -9.50
C SER A 79 16.83 -19.84 -8.84
N ARG A 80 16.77 -19.83 -7.52
CA ARG A 80 15.51 -19.78 -6.77
C ARG A 80 14.72 -18.50 -7.01
N LEU A 81 15.41 -17.40 -7.30
CA LEU A 81 14.75 -16.13 -7.65
C LEU A 81 13.89 -16.29 -8.91
N TYR A 82 14.39 -16.96 -9.93
CA TYR A 82 13.62 -17.18 -11.16
C TYR A 82 12.42 -18.11 -10.92
N LYS A 83 12.62 -19.18 -10.17
CA LYS A 83 11.55 -20.10 -9.79
C LYS A 83 10.45 -19.38 -9.00
N LEU A 84 10.85 -18.52 -8.06
CA LEU A 84 9.91 -17.68 -7.30
C LEU A 84 9.04 -16.84 -8.22
N PHE A 85 9.62 -16.13 -9.18
CA PHE A 85 8.86 -15.28 -10.10
C PHE A 85 7.89 -16.09 -10.96
N TYR A 86 8.27 -17.27 -11.41
CA TYR A 86 7.35 -18.16 -12.14
C TYR A 86 6.19 -18.62 -11.27
N ILE A 87 6.46 -19.06 -10.05
CA ILE A 87 5.41 -19.49 -9.10
C ILE A 87 4.47 -18.33 -8.80
N LEU A 88 5.00 -17.14 -8.48
CA LEU A 88 4.20 -15.96 -8.20
C LEU A 88 3.36 -15.54 -9.42
N ALA A 89 3.91 -15.60 -10.63
CA ALA A 89 3.17 -15.26 -11.84
C ALA A 89 1.94 -16.18 -12.02
N VAL A 90 2.10 -17.48 -11.83
CA VAL A 90 0.99 -18.46 -11.92
C VAL A 90 -0.04 -18.20 -10.81
N VAL A 91 0.41 -18.05 -9.57
CA VAL A 91 -0.47 -17.81 -8.43
C VAL A 91 -1.27 -16.50 -8.61
N TYR A 92 -0.60 -15.43 -9.00
CA TYR A 92 -1.27 -14.14 -9.23
C TYR A 92 -2.24 -14.21 -10.40
N PHE A 93 -1.89 -14.90 -11.47
CA PHE A 93 -2.80 -15.10 -12.59
C PHE A 93 -4.09 -15.81 -12.15
N ILE A 94 -3.96 -16.91 -11.41
CA ILE A 94 -5.11 -17.66 -10.88
C ILE A 94 -5.95 -16.79 -9.95
N MET A 95 -5.32 -16.09 -9.01
CA MET A 95 -6.02 -15.22 -8.06
C MET A 95 -6.73 -14.05 -8.75
N MET A 96 -6.07 -13.40 -9.72
CA MET A 96 -6.68 -12.30 -10.47
C MET A 96 -7.83 -12.77 -11.35
N PHE A 97 -7.71 -13.94 -11.97
CA PHE A 97 -8.77 -14.55 -12.77
C PHE A 97 -9.98 -14.91 -11.90
N ALA A 98 -9.76 -15.55 -10.76
CA ALA A 98 -10.81 -15.85 -9.80
C ALA A 98 -11.47 -14.57 -9.27
N GLY A 99 -10.67 -13.56 -8.94
CA GLY A 99 -11.16 -12.24 -8.52
C GLY A 99 -12.03 -11.57 -9.59
N HIS A 100 -11.63 -11.66 -10.85
CA HIS A 100 -12.43 -11.13 -11.98
C HIS A 100 -13.81 -11.80 -12.08
N LEU A 101 -13.87 -13.12 -11.91
CA LEU A 101 -15.15 -13.86 -11.95
C LEU A 101 -16.08 -13.48 -10.79
N LEU A 102 -15.51 -13.14 -9.63
CA LEU A 102 -16.26 -12.76 -8.43
C LEU A 102 -16.65 -11.28 -8.42
N LEU A 103 -15.96 -10.43 -9.18
CA LEU A 103 -16.18 -8.98 -9.19
C LEU A 103 -17.46 -8.64 -9.98
N LYS A 104 -18.58 -8.54 -9.26
CA LYS A 104 -19.88 -8.22 -9.84
C LYS A 104 -20.42 -6.92 -9.26
N LYS A 105 -21.08 -6.12 -10.09
CA LYS A 105 -21.83 -4.94 -9.65
C LYS A 105 -23.12 -5.38 -8.94
N PRO A 106 -23.67 -4.58 -8.00
CA PRO A 106 -24.98 -4.83 -7.43
C PRO A 106 -26.07 -4.88 -8.52
N ALA A 107 -27.08 -5.72 -8.32
CA ALA A 107 -28.18 -5.88 -9.31
C ALA A 107 -29.03 -4.60 -9.46
N ASP A 108 -29.09 -3.78 -8.41
CA ASP A 108 -29.81 -2.50 -8.37
C ASP A 108 -28.97 -1.32 -8.92
N TRP A 109 -27.76 -1.61 -9.43
CA TRP A 109 -26.90 -0.58 -10.01
C TRP A 109 -27.39 -0.22 -11.41
N VAL A 110 -27.97 0.96 -11.54
CA VAL A 110 -28.30 1.57 -12.83
C VAL A 110 -27.08 2.40 -13.25
N GLU A 111 -26.59 2.14 -14.46
CA GLU A 111 -25.60 3.00 -15.08
C GLU A 111 -26.27 4.36 -15.29
N VAL A 112 -25.97 5.32 -14.44
CA VAL A 112 -26.27 6.71 -14.74
C VAL A 112 -25.43 7.00 -15.98
N SER A 113 -26.07 6.86 -17.15
CA SER A 113 -25.47 7.28 -18.41
C SER A 113 -25.03 8.71 -18.18
N ALA A 114 -23.72 8.89 -18.03
CA ALA A 114 -23.12 10.19 -17.93
C ALA A 114 -23.35 10.88 -19.29
N GLN A 115 -24.52 11.48 -19.45
CA GLN A 115 -24.63 12.71 -20.22
C GLN A 115 -23.87 13.81 -19.45
N ALA A 116 -22.68 13.51 -18.99
CA ALA A 116 -21.68 14.49 -18.70
C ALA A 116 -21.34 15.10 -20.05
N LYS A 117 -21.94 16.26 -20.33
CA LYS A 117 -21.50 17.17 -21.40
C LYS A 117 -19.99 17.07 -21.46
N GLY A 118 -19.47 16.63 -22.61
CA GLY A 118 -18.11 16.24 -22.82
C GLY A 118 -17.07 17.21 -22.27
N THR A 119 -16.76 17.02 -21.01
CA THR A 119 -15.56 17.63 -20.43
C THR A 119 -14.41 16.79 -20.98
N HIS A 120 -13.60 17.38 -21.84
CA HIS A 120 -12.40 16.69 -22.33
C HIS A 120 -11.61 16.22 -21.12
N THR A 121 -11.13 14.97 -21.15
CA THR A 121 -10.36 14.36 -20.05
C THR A 121 -9.19 15.25 -19.63
N LEU A 122 -8.62 16.02 -20.57
CA LEU A 122 -7.52 16.96 -20.31
C LEU A 122 -7.96 18.20 -19.50
N ASP A 123 -9.24 18.55 -19.48
CA ASP A 123 -9.74 19.71 -18.73
C ASP A 123 -9.72 19.46 -17.21
N ILE A 124 -9.65 18.18 -16.80
CA ILE A 124 -9.47 17.81 -15.39
C ILE A 124 -8.18 18.41 -14.84
N PHE A 125 -7.10 18.44 -15.64
CA PHE A 125 -5.81 19.01 -15.23
C PHE A 125 -5.82 20.54 -15.11
N LYS A 126 -6.85 21.23 -15.62
CA LYS A 126 -7.03 22.66 -15.43
C LYS A 126 -7.77 22.99 -14.13
N ASN A 127 -8.40 22.01 -13.51
CA ASN A 127 -9.15 22.20 -12.27
C ASN A 127 -8.21 22.23 -11.07
N LYS A 128 -8.11 23.39 -10.43
CA LYS A 128 -7.25 23.63 -9.25
C LYS A 128 -7.58 22.67 -8.08
N THR A 129 -8.86 22.37 -7.87
CA THR A 129 -9.29 21.44 -6.82
C THR A 129 -8.79 20.02 -7.10
N PHE A 130 -8.86 19.58 -8.36
CA PHE A 130 -8.33 18.28 -8.76
C PHE A 130 -6.82 18.20 -8.52
N ILE A 131 -6.07 19.22 -8.95
CA ILE A 131 -4.61 19.28 -8.76
C ILE A 131 -4.27 19.26 -7.27
N GLY A 132 -4.99 20.02 -6.45
CA GLY A 132 -4.78 20.04 -4.99
C GLY A 132 -4.99 18.67 -4.35
N ILE A 133 -6.08 17.99 -4.66
CA ILE A 133 -6.39 16.64 -4.15
C ILE A 133 -5.34 15.64 -4.66
N TRP A 134 -4.98 15.70 -5.93
CA TRP A 134 -3.98 14.82 -6.53
C TRP A 134 -2.60 15.00 -5.88
N LEU A 135 -2.17 16.25 -5.69
CA LEU A 135 -0.88 16.56 -5.06
C LEU A 135 -0.84 16.10 -3.61
N MET A 136 -1.90 16.36 -2.84
CA MET A 136 -2.03 15.89 -1.46
C MET A 136 -1.92 14.37 -1.37
N PHE A 137 -2.63 13.66 -2.23
CA PHE A 137 -2.60 12.20 -2.30
C PHE A 137 -1.23 11.67 -2.71
N TYR A 138 -0.62 12.28 -3.72
CA TYR A 138 0.73 11.94 -4.19
C TYR A 138 1.77 12.08 -3.08
N LEU A 139 1.79 13.22 -2.39
CA LEU A 139 2.75 13.48 -1.31
C LEU A 139 2.56 12.49 -0.15
N ASN A 140 1.31 12.26 0.26
CA ASN A 140 1.00 11.33 1.35
C ASN A 140 1.47 9.91 1.03
N ILE A 141 1.14 9.40 -0.15
CA ILE A 141 1.57 8.05 -0.58
C ILE A 141 3.10 7.96 -0.70
N THR A 142 3.74 9.01 -1.24
CA THR A 142 5.20 9.02 -1.38
C THR A 142 5.89 8.90 -0.03
N CYS A 143 5.45 9.68 0.98
CA CYS A 143 5.98 9.59 2.33
C CYS A 143 5.74 8.21 2.96
N GLY A 144 4.52 7.67 2.83
CA GLY A 144 4.19 6.34 3.35
C GLY A 144 4.98 5.20 2.72
N LEU A 145 5.12 5.22 1.39
CA LEU A 145 5.90 4.22 0.66
C LEU A 145 7.39 4.31 0.95
N ALA A 146 7.94 5.52 1.09
CA ALA A 146 9.32 5.72 1.49
C ALA A 146 9.60 5.07 2.85
N LEU A 147 8.74 5.32 3.85
CA LEU A 147 8.86 4.71 5.16
C LEU A 147 8.75 3.17 5.10
N ILE A 148 7.77 2.64 4.38
CA ILE A 148 7.57 1.19 4.24
C ILE A 148 8.74 0.53 3.51
N SER A 149 9.35 1.17 2.53
CA SER A 149 10.48 0.62 1.78
C SER A 149 11.76 0.57 2.61
N GLN A 150 12.03 1.61 3.38
CA GLN A 150 13.27 1.76 4.16
C GLN A 150 13.19 1.17 5.58
N LYS A 151 12.04 0.61 5.97
CA LYS A 151 11.83 0.16 7.36
C LYS A 151 12.80 -0.91 7.83
N LYS A 152 13.29 -1.79 6.94
CA LYS A 152 14.26 -2.84 7.30
C LYS A 152 15.59 -2.21 7.70
N ASP A 153 16.08 -1.28 6.90
CA ASP A 153 17.34 -0.59 7.15
C ASP A 153 17.24 0.28 8.40
N LEU A 154 16.08 0.92 8.58
CA LEU A 154 15.78 1.73 9.76
C LEU A 154 15.77 0.87 11.04
N LEU A 155 15.14 -0.31 11.02
CA LEU A 155 15.11 -1.23 12.15
C LEU A 155 16.50 -1.81 12.46
N HIS A 156 17.27 -2.10 11.40
CA HIS A 156 18.64 -2.58 11.56
C HIS A 156 19.56 -1.51 12.19
N SER A 157 19.42 -0.24 11.79
CA SER A 157 20.23 0.87 12.32
C SER A 157 20.01 1.12 13.81
N ILE A 158 18.86 0.75 14.36
CA ILE A 158 18.53 0.85 15.79
C ILE A 158 18.77 -0.45 16.56
N GLY A 159 19.48 -1.43 15.96
CA GLY A 159 19.92 -2.67 16.64
C GLY A 159 18.86 -3.74 16.82
N PHE A 160 17.73 -3.67 16.10
CA PHE A 160 16.68 -4.69 16.18
C PHE A 160 17.00 -5.93 15.33
N GLY A 161 17.26 -7.08 15.98
CA GLY A 161 17.58 -8.34 15.31
C GLY A 161 16.37 -9.12 14.75
N ALA A 162 15.16 -8.90 15.25
CA ALA A 162 13.96 -9.66 14.87
C ALA A 162 13.22 -9.00 13.68
N ILE A 163 13.91 -8.74 12.58
CA ILE A 163 13.42 -7.94 11.44
C ILE A 163 12.18 -8.54 10.77
N ALA A 164 12.10 -9.86 10.65
CA ALA A 164 10.98 -10.55 10.00
C ALA A 164 9.64 -10.37 10.78
N THR A 165 9.68 -10.60 12.08
CA THR A 165 8.50 -10.47 12.96
C THR A 165 7.99 -9.04 12.99
N ILE A 166 8.89 -8.05 13.12
CA ILE A 166 8.53 -6.64 13.14
C ILE A 166 8.02 -6.19 11.75
N SER A 167 8.59 -6.72 10.67
CA SER A 167 8.10 -6.45 9.32
C SER A 167 6.65 -6.91 9.14
N SER A 168 6.26 -8.05 9.70
CA SER A 168 4.89 -8.55 9.68
C SER A 168 3.98 -7.71 10.58
N LEU A 169 4.42 -7.35 11.78
CA LEU A 169 3.68 -6.47 12.68
C LEU A 169 3.40 -5.11 12.03
N THR A 170 4.38 -4.47 11.39
CA THR A 170 4.15 -3.20 10.69
C THR A 170 3.10 -3.31 9.59
N ALA A 171 2.97 -4.46 8.92
CA ALA A 171 1.94 -4.69 7.92
C ALA A 171 0.54 -4.80 8.55
N ILE A 172 0.43 -5.47 9.70
CA ILE A 172 -0.82 -5.57 10.47
C ILE A 172 -1.24 -4.18 10.97
N PHE A 173 -0.32 -3.41 11.55
CA PHE A 173 -0.61 -2.06 12.02
C PHE A 173 -1.01 -1.13 10.87
N ASN A 174 -0.37 -1.21 9.71
CA ASN A 174 -0.74 -0.45 8.53
C ASN A 174 -2.15 -0.82 8.04
N ALA A 175 -2.48 -2.11 7.96
CA ALA A 175 -3.83 -2.56 7.61
C ALA A 175 -4.87 -2.09 8.63
N GLY A 176 -4.55 -2.19 9.93
CA GLY A 176 -5.40 -1.71 11.03
C GLY A 176 -5.64 -0.20 10.96
N GLY A 177 -4.61 0.58 10.67
CA GLY A 177 -4.73 2.04 10.46
C GLY A 177 -5.67 2.38 9.30
N ARG A 178 -5.50 1.73 8.16
CA ARG A 178 -6.38 1.92 6.99
C ARG A 178 -7.84 1.62 7.30
N LEU A 179 -8.11 0.53 8.03
CA LEU A 179 -9.46 0.19 8.47
C LEU A 179 -9.99 1.21 9.49
N GLY A 180 -9.21 1.51 10.52
CA GLY A 180 -9.61 2.38 11.62
C GLY A 180 -9.90 3.81 11.16
N PHE A 181 -8.97 4.44 10.46
CA PHE A 181 -9.14 5.81 9.95
C PHE A 181 -10.26 5.90 8.91
N SER A 182 -10.42 4.88 8.05
CA SER A 182 -11.51 4.86 7.07
C SER A 182 -12.89 4.72 7.73
N ALA A 183 -13.01 3.86 8.74
CA ALA A 183 -14.24 3.72 9.52
C ALA A 183 -14.54 4.98 10.36
N PHE A 184 -13.51 5.62 10.90
CA PHE A 184 -13.65 6.87 11.64
C PHE A 184 -14.06 8.02 10.72
N ALA A 185 -13.53 8.08 9.48
CA ALA A 185 -13.91 9.07 8.48
C ALA A 185 -15.41 9.04 8.15
N ASP A 186 -16.03 7.86 8.14
CA ASP A 186 -17.47 7.72 7.87
C ASP A 186 -18.35 8.29 9.00
N ARG A 187 -17.80 8.44 10.21
CA ARG A 187 -18.48 9.02 11.38
C ARG A 187 -18.32 10.53 11.48
N LEU A 188 -17.37 11.11 10.76
CA LEU A 188 -17.12 12.54 10.79
C LEU A 188 -18.13 13.29 9.92
N LYS A 189 -18.61 14.41 10.43
CA LYS A 189 -19.50 15.32 9.69
C LYS A 189 -18.80 15.94 8.48
N ASP A 190 -17.52 16.30 8.66
CA ASP A 190 -16.65 16.77 7.60
C ASP A 190 -15.47 15.79 7.43
N ARG A 191 -15.46 15.08 6.30
CA ARG A 191 -14.42 14.09 5.98
C ARG A 191 -13.03 14.69 5.79
N ASN A 192 -12.94 15.98 5.47
CA ASN A 192 -11.66 16.64 5.28
C ASN A 192 -10.88 16.76 6.59
N THR A 193 -11.58 16.81 7.72
CA THR A 193 -10.97 16.88 9.07
C THR A 193 -10.05 15.70 9.35
N ILE A 194 -10.29 14.53 8.76
CA ILE A 194 -9.43 13.36 8.98
C ILE A 194 -8.01 13.58 8.45
N TYR A 195 -7.86 14.32 7.35
CA TYR A 195 -6.54 14.60 6.79
C TYR A 195 -5.72 15.50 7.72
N ILE A 196 -6.37 16.44 8.40
CA ILE A 196 -5.70 17.31 9.39
C ILE A 196 -5.15 16.46 10.53
N TRP A 197 -5.94 15.49 11.03
CA TRP A 197 -5.49 14.56 12.07
C TRP A 197 -4.34 13.66 11.59
N ILE A 198 -4.46 13.07 10.41
CA ILE A 198 -3.42 12.19 9.85
C ILE A 198 -2.11 12.97 9.67
N PHE A 199 -2.14 14.13 9.02
CA PHE A 199 -0.94 14.93 8.81
C PHE A 199 -0.36 15.48 10.12
N GLY A 200 -1.20 15.95 11.05
CA GLY A 200 -0.76 16.40 12.36
C GLY A 200 -0.06 15.30 13.16
N LEU A 201 -0.63 14.11 13.19
CA LEU A 201 -0.04 12.95 13.85
C LEU A 201 1.27 12.51 13.17
N SER A 202 1.32 12.51 11.83
CA SER A 202 2.54 12.16 11.09
C SER A 202 3.67 13.14 11.35
N ILE A 203 3.40 14.43 11.32
CA ILE A 203 4.38 15.49 11.63
C ILE A 203 4.83 15.35 13.09
N GLY A 204 3.90 15.20 14.02
CA GLY A 204 4.21 15.03 15.44
C GLY A 204 5.09 13.81 15.70
N ALA A 205 4.74 12.66 15.15
CA ALA A 205 5.52 11.44 15.30
C ALA A 205 6.93 11.56 14.69
N THR A 206 7.05 12.15 13.50
CA THR A 206 8.35 12.38 12.85
C THR A 206 9.21 13.36 13.66
N THR A 207 8.62 14.43 14.19
CA THR A 207 9.33 15.41 15.03
C THR A 207 9.84 14.75 16.31
N ILE A 208 9.01 13.92 16.97
CA ILE A 208 9.43 13.17 18.16
C ILE A 208 10.60 12.26 17.82
N THR A 209 10.57 11.57 16.67
CA THR A 209 11.69 10.71 16.22
C THR A 209 12.99 11.49 16.06
N LEU A 210 12.90 12.70 15.48
CA LEU A 210 14.08 13.57 15.29
C LEU A 210 14.64 14.10 16.63
N LEU A 211 13.77 14.46 17.56
CA LEU A 211 14.17 14.96 18.89
C LEU A 211 14.67 13.82 19.79
N ALA A 212 14.19 12.60 19.59
CA ALA A 212 14.58 11.42 20.34
C ALA A 212 15.96 10.84 19.90
N ASN A 213 16.72 11.54 19.06
CA ASN A 213 18.08 11.18 18.68
C ASN A 213 18.97 11.17 19.93
N GLY A 214 19.11 10.01 20.59
CA GLY A 214 19.81 9.83 21.85
C GLY A 214 18.98 9.25 23.01
N VAL A 215 17.68 9.05 22.82
CA VAL A 215 16.78 8.39 23.77
C VAL A 215 16.73 6.89 23.48
N ASP A 216 16.68 6.09 24.55
CA ASP A 216 16.70 4.62 24.54
C ASP A 216 16.06 3.97 23.31
N ASN A 217 16.75 3.00 22.73
CA ASN A 217 16.35 2.17 21.59
C ASN A 217 14.98 1.51 21.70
N ALA A 218 14.33 1.57 22.86
CA ALA A 218 13.01 1.00 23.11
C ALA A 218 11.85 1.83 22.52
N ILE A 219 12.01 3.14 22.33
CA ILE A 219 10.94 4.05 21.87
C ILE A 219 10.87 4.09 20.34
N ALA A 220 12.01 3.98 19.67
CA ALA A 220 12.08 4.06 18.21
C ALA A 220 11.18 3.03 17.47
N PRO A 221 11.10 1.75 17.87
CA PRO A 221 10.17 0.80 17.26
C PRO A 221 8.70 1.18 17.41
N LEU A 222 8.32 1.73 18.57
CA LEU A 222 6.94 2.18 18.81
C LEU A 222 6.55 3.34 17.89
N ILE A 223 7.48 4.26 17.62
CA ILE A 223 7.26 5.38 16.71
C ILE A 223 7.13 4.87 15.28
N ILE A 224 7.96 3.91 14.86
CA ILE A 224 7.86 3.29 13.53
C ILE A 224 6.51 2.58 13.36
N LEU A 225 6.05 1.86 14.38
CA LEU A 225 4.73 1.22 14.37
C LEU A 225 3.62 2.27 14.29
N LEU A 226 3.71 3.35 15.04
CA LEU A 226 2.75 4.45 14.98
C LEU A 226 2.70 5.10 13.60
N LEU A 227 3.84 5.38 12.99
CA LEU A 227 3.91 5.90 11.62
C LEU A 227 3.31 4.93 10.60
N CYS A 228 3.47 3.61 10.80
CA CYS A 228 2.84 2.61 9.95
C CYS A 228 1.30 2.56 10.10
N VAL A 229 0.77 2.92 11.28
CA VAL A 229 -0.69 3.03 11.51
C VAL A 229 -1.26 4.25 10.80
N ILE A 230 -0.51 5.35 10.79
CA ILE A 230 -0.98 6.65 10.29
C ILE A 230 -0.91 6.71 8.76
N ASN A 231 0.08 6.07 8.12
CA ASN A 231 0.28 6.05 6.68
C ASN A 231 -0.28 4.79 6.02
#